data_91dbc5f20d98a6feddad45d3a33a8a99
#
_entry.id   91dbc5f20d98a6feddad45d3a33a8a99
#
_cell.length_a   1.000
_cell.length_b   1.000
_cell.length_c   1.000
_cell.angle_alpha   90.00
_cell.angle_beta   90.00
_cell.angle_gamma   90.00
#
_symmetry.space_group_name_H-M   'P 1'
#
loop_
_entity.id
_entity.type
_entity.pdbx_description
1 polymer ?
#
loop_
_entity_poly.entity_id
_entity_poly.type
_entity_poly.pdbx_seq_one_letter_code
_entity_poly.pdbx_strand_id
1 'polypeptide(L)'
;MGNVNYREWADYIIETLAQDGIRDGLVLELGCGTGTVTEMLADAGYDMIGIDNSEEMLAEAMEKRAESGHDILYLLQDMQDFELYGTVRAVISVCDSMNYLTDEEDLEYLFALVNNYLDPGGLFIFDMNTIHKYRDVIGDTTIAEDREDGSFIWENSYDRENALNVYELALFLPREDGLYEKCEEEHVQKAYSIEAIKAMIVKAGMELVAVCDAYTHNPGDENCERLTFVAREHGKSAQNGYHGRIPEKPETHRAD
;
A
#
# COMPACT_ATOMS: atom_id res chain seq x y z
N MET A 1 8.18 11.56 -9.35
CA MET A 1 6.89 11.75 -8.64
C MET A 1 6.85 13.05 -7.83
N GLY A 2 7.17 14.20 -8.42
CA GLY A 2 7.24 15.49 -7.70
C GLY A 2 5.92 16.09 -7.24
N ASN A 3 4.76 15.48 -7.54
CA ASN A 3 3.44 16.01 -7.22
C ASN A 3 2.70 15.21 -6.14
N VAL A 4 3.32 14.23 -5.52
CA VAL A 4 2.69 13.42 -4.47
C VAL A 4 2.95 14.08 -3.12
N ASN A 5 1.89 14.35 -2.37
CA ASN A 5 2.01 14.98 -1.05
C ASN A 5 2.21 13.91 0.04
N TYR A 6 3.35 13.23 0.01
CA TYR A 6 3.70 12.21 1.00
C TYR A 6 3.60 12.72 2.44
N ARG A 7 3.82 14.03 2.65
CA ARG A 7 3.73 14.62 3.99
C ARG A 7 2.32 14.57 4.56
N GLU A 8 1.31 14.89 3.75
CA GLU A 8 -0.10 14.78 4.18
C GLU A 8 -0.47 13.34 4.52
N TRP A 9 0.05 12.38 3.75
CA TRP A 9 -0.20 10.97 4.01
C TRP A 9 0.42 10.51 5.32
N ALA A 10 1.68 10.85 5.55
CA ALA A 10 2.38 10.55 6.79
C ALA A 10 1.69 11.21 8.00
N ASP A 11 1.33 12.50 7.90
CA ASP A 11 0.66 13.23 8.96
C ASP A 11 -0.70 12.58 9.31
N TYR A 12 -1.50 12.19 8.31
CA TYR A 12 -2.76 11.46 8.52
C TYR A 12 -2.55 10.12 9.24
N ILE A 13 -1.55 9.34 8.83
CA ILE A 13 -1.22 8.05 9.47
C ILE A 13 -0.81 8.28 10.92
N ILE A 14 0.10 9.22 11.18
CA ILE A 14 0.56 9.56 12.52
C ILE A 14 -0.60 10.00 13.42
N GLU A 15 -1.49 10.85 12.91
CA GLU A 15 -2.69 11.30 13.64
C GLU A 15 -3.62 10.13 13.94
N THR A 16 -3.87 9.25 12.97
CA THR A 16 -4.73 8.07 13.13
C THR A 16 -4.16 7.10 14.18
N LEU A 17 -2.86 6.80 14.12
CA LEU A 17 -2.17 5.97 15.12
C LEU A 17 -2.24 6.62 16.51
N ALA A 18 -1.98 7.93 16.60
CA ALA A 18 -1.99 8.67 17.86
C ALA A 18 -3.38 8.74 18.51
N GLN A 19 -4.46 8.85 17.71
CA GLN A 19 -5.85 8.81 18.19
C GLN A 19 -6.18 7.47 18.84
N ASP A 20 -5.59 6.39 18.35
CA ASP A 20 -5.74 5.04 18.91
C ASP A 20 -4.72 4.72 20.03
N GLY A 21 -3.93 5.71 20.45
CA GLY A 21 -2.94 5.57 21.51
C GLY A 21 -1.62 4.93 21.10
N ILE A 22 -1.42 4.66 19.80
CA ILE A 22 -0.15 4.15 19.24
C ILE A 22 0.73 5.37 18.92
N ARG A 23 1.73 5.64 19.73
CA ARG A 23 2.62 6.79 19.61
C ARG A 23 4.10 6.41 19.43
N ASP A 24 4.39 5.15 19.52
CA ASP A 24 5.72 4.53 19.41
C ASP A 24 5.58 3.04 19.11
N GLY A 25 6.70 2.36 18.96
CA GLY A 25 6.82 0.93 18.75
C GLY A 25 6.89 0.56 17.28
N LEU A 26 6.89 -0.74 17.03
CA LEU A 26 7.19 -1.30 15.72
C LEU A 26 6.01 -1.16 14.76
N VAL A 27 6.26 -0.58 13.59
CA VAL A 27 5.30 -0.40 12.50
C VAL A 27 5.87 -1.00 11.22
N LEU A 28 5.05 -1.78 10.52
CA LEU A 28 5.38 -2.36 9.23
C LEU A 28 4.73 -1.56 8.09
N GLU A 29 5.51 -1.21 7.07
CA GLU A 29 4.99 -0.70 5.81
C GLU A 29 5.13 -1.76 4.71
N LEU A 30 3.99 -2.14 4.08
CA LEU A 30 3.92 -3.05 2.95
C LEU A 30 3.90 -2.26 1.64
N GLY A 31 4.78 -2.61 0.69
CA GLY A 31 4.98 -1.86 -0.53
C GLY A 31 5.61 -0.50 -0.27
N CYS A 32 6.68 -0.45 0.55
CA CYS A 32 7.30 0.80 0.99
C CYS A 32 8.02 1.59 -0.14
N GLY A 33 8.24 0.95 -1.28
CA GLY A 33 8.93 1.57 -2.42
C GLY A 33 10.29 2.15 -2.01
N THR A 34 10.51 3.41 -2.35
CA THR A 34 11.74 4.14 -2.01
C THR A 34 11.80 4.61 -0.54
N GLY A 35 10.91 4.14 0.34
CA GLY A 35 10.95 4.38 1.77
C GLY A 35 10.57 5.79 2.23
N THR A 36 9.92 6.60 1.38
CA THR A 36 9.64 8.01 1.71
C THR A 36 8.70 8.16 2.91
N VAL A 37 7.62 7.38 2.98
CA VAL A 37 6.69 7.40 4.12
C VAL A 37 7.31 6.71 5.32
N THR A 38 8.04 5.60 5.11
CA THR A 38 8.80 4.90 6.15
C THR A 38 9.72 5.85 6.92
N GLU A 39 10.52 6.67 6.20
CA GLU A 39 11.42 7.68 6.81
C GLU A 39 10.64 8.73 7.61
N MET A 40 9.52 9.22 7.08
CA MET A 40 8.70 10.22 7.78
C MET A 40 8.08 9.67 9.08
N LEU A 41 7.73 8.39 9.12
CA LEU A 41 7.24 7.74 10.33
C LEU A 41 8.37 7.45 11.33
N ALA A 42 9.57 7.12 10.85
CA ALA A 42 10.76 7.02 11.69
C ALA A 42 11.11 8.38 12.33
N ASP A 43 11.04 9.49 11.57
CA ASP A 43 11.17 10.85 12.10
C ASP A 43 10.16 11.17 13.22
N ALA A 44 8.96 10.60 13.12
CA ALA A 44 7.90 10.77 14.14
C ALA A 44 8.12 9.88 15.38
N GLY A 45 9.12 9.00 15.37
CA GLY A 45 9.54 8.18 16.52
C GLY A 45 9.02 6.75 16.52
N TYR A 46 8.52 6.24 15.39
CA TYR A 46 8.18 4.82 15.25
C TYR A 46 9.41 3.99 14.85
N ASP A 47 9.45 2.76 15.34
CA ASP A 47 10.42 1.76 14.87
C ASP A 47 9.87 1.17 13.56
N MET A 48 10.61 1.32 12.44
CA MET A 48 10.07 0.99 11.14
C MET A 48 10.65 -0.27 10.51
N ILE A 49 9.76 -1.08 9.93
CA ILE A 49 10.10 -2.11 8.96
C ILE A 49 9.43 -1.73 7.64
N GLY A 50 10.20 -1.68 6.55
CA GLY A 50 9.69 -1.51 5.19
C GLY A 50 9.87 -2.79 4.37
N ILE A 51 8.80 -3.24 3.70
CA ILE A 51 8.85 -4.39 2.80
C ILE A 51 8.48 -3.92 1.40
N ASP A 52 9.29 -4.34 0.42
CA ASP A 52 8.99 -4.17 -1.00
C ASP A 52 9.55 -5.35 -1.80
N ASN A 53 8.99 -5.64 -2.96
CA ASN A 53 9.46 -6.70 -3.85
C ASN A 53 10.42 -6.19 -4.95
N SER A 54 10.67 -4.89 -5.04
CA SER A 54 11.63 -4.28 -5.96
C SER A 54 12.97 -4.02 -5.26
N GLU A 55 14.03 -4.66 -5.76
CA GLU A 55 15.39 -4.45 -5.27
C GLU A 55 15.86 -3.01 -5.55
N GLU A 56 15.45 -2.44 -6.69
CA GLU A 56 15.80 -1.08 -7.09
C GLU A 56 15.18 -0.05 -6.17
N MET A 57 13.90 -0.21 -5.81
CA MET A 57 13.22 0.67 -4.86
C MET A 57 13.86 0.62 -3.48
N LEU A 58 14.19 -0.59 -3.01
CA LEU A 58 14.83 -0.77 -1.72
C LEU A 58 16.27 -0.22 -1.70
N ALA A 59 16.98 -0.24 -2.83
CA ALA A 59 18.30 0.39 -2.92
C ALA A 59 18.21 1.90 -2.62
N GLU A 60 17.24 2.61 -3.20
CA GLU A 60 16.99 4.03 -2.91
C GLU A 60 16.54 4.25 -1.45
N ALA A 61 15.71 3.36 -0.92
CA ALA A 61 15.28 3.42 0.49
C ALA A 61 16.48 3.27 1.44
N MET A 62 17.40 2.37 1.14
CA MET A 62 18.63 2.18 1.93
C MET A 62 19.57 3.38 1.85
N GLU A 63 19.64 4.09 0.70
CA GLU A 63 20.40 5.34 0.58
C GLU A 63 19.80 6.42 1.49
N LYS A 64 18.47 6.62 1.46
CA LYS A 64 17.78 7.57 2.35
C LYS A 64 18.02 7.25 3.83
N ARG A 65 17.92 5.97 4.21
CA ARG A 65 18.24 5.53 5.57
C ARG A 65 19.68 5.85 5.98
N ALA A 66 20.63 5.69 5.05
CA ALA A 66 22.03 6.02 5.34
C ALA A 66 22.24 7.52 5.54
N GLU A 67 21.48 8.36 4.85
CA GLU A 67 21.50 9.82 4.99
C GLU A 67 20.80 10.30 6.27
N SER A 68 19.63 9.76 6.60
CA SER A 68 18.85 10.11 7.80
C SER A 68 19.48 9.57 9.07
N GLY A 69 20.11 8.41 9.00
CA GLY A 69 20.68 7.70 10.14
C GLY A 69 19.65 6.98 11.01
N HIS A 70 18.40 6.83 10.53
CA HIS A 70 17.38 6.05 11.23
C HIS A 70 17.69 4.55 11.22
N ASP A 71 17.25 3.84 12.26
CA ASP A 71 17.38 2.38 12.37
C ASP A 71 16.13 1.71 11.75
N ILE A 72 16.02 1.78 10.41
CA ILE A 72 14.92 1.20 9.66
C ILE A 72 15.36 -0.16 9.10
N LEU A 73 14.53 -1.18 9.23
CA LEU A 73 14.76 -2.49 8.62
C LEU A 73 14.03 -2.59 7.28
N TYR A 74 14.77 -2.58 6.17
CA TYR A 74 14.21 -2.84 4.85
C TYR A 74 14.40 -4.32 4.46
N LEU A 75 13.33 -4.96 3.95
CA LEU A 75 13.30 -6.38 3.60
C LEU A 75 12.79 -6.54 2.16
N LEU A 76 13.55 -7.26 1.34
CA LEU A 76 13.11 -7.67 0.00
C LEU A 76 12.16 -8.88 0.15
N GLN A 77 10.87 -8.62 0.21
CA GLN A 77 9.83 -9.62 0.37
C GLN A 77 8.56 -9.20 -0.38
N ASP A 78 7.82 -10.19 -0.86
CA ASP A 78 6.47 -9.97 -1.39
C ASP A 78 5.49 -9.75 -0.24
N MET A 79 4.62 -8.72 -0.36
CA MET A 79 3.59 -8.46 0.66
C MET A 79 2.62 -9.64 0.84
N GLN A 80 2.48 -10.50 -0.16
CA GLN A 80 1.65 -11.70 -0.09
C GLN A 80 2.32 -12.87 0.63
N ASP A 81 3.60 -12.76 1.00
CA ASP A 81 4.36 -13.89 1.58
C ASP A 81 5.45 -13.40 2.55
N PHE A 82 5.17 -12.31 3.25
CA PHE A 82 6.13 -11.76 4.18
C PHE A 82 6.17 -12.53 5.50
N GLU A 83 7.35 -12.57 6.11
CA GLU A 83 7.59 -13.16 7.41
C GLU A 83 8.25 -12.16 8.35
N LEU A 84 7.77 -12.10 9.59
CA LEU A 84 8.37 -11.33 10.68
C LEU A 84 8.70 -12.25 11.87
N TYR A 85 9.69 -11.85 12.65
CA TYR A 85 10.06 -12.57 13.88
C TYR A 85 9.11 -12.33 15.06
N GLY A 86 8.19 -11.39 14.96
CA GLY A 86 7.26 -11.01 15.99
C GLY A 86 6.09 -10.20 15.47
N THR A 87 5.29 -9.67 16.37
CA THR A 87 4.13 -8.84 16.02
C THR A 87 4.49 -7.36 16.01
N VAL A 88 3.65 -6.55 15.38
CA VAL A 88 3.82 -5.11 15.20
C VAL A 88 2.58 -4.36 15.72
N ARG A 89 2.77 -3.12 16.17
CA ARG A 89 1.70 -2.24 16.66
C ARG A 89 0.76 -1.80 15.54
N ALA A 90 1.31 -1.61 14.36
CA ALA A 90 0.51 -1.29 13.18
C ALA A 90 1.15 -1.83 11.91
N VAL A 91 0.30 -2.08 10.91
CA VAL A 91 0.70 -2.32 9.52
C VAL A 91 0.10 -1.19 8.69
N ILE A 92 0.88 -0.64 7.79
CA ILE A 92 0.43 0.37 6.84
C ILE A 92 0.72 -0.07 5.41
N SER A 93 -0.08 0.39 4.46
CA SER A 93 0.20 0.24 3.03
C SER A 93 -0.44 1.41 2.28
N VAL A 94 0.37 2.19 1.61
CA VAL A 94 -0.05 3.42 0.95
C VAL A 94 0.24 3.40 -0.54
N CYS A 95 -0.23 4.41 -1.24
CA CYS A 95 0.01 4.57 -2.67
C CYS A 95 -0.61 3.45 -3.52
N ASP A 96 -1.87 3.09 -3.21
CA ASP A 96 -2.66 2.08 -3.95
C ASP A 96 -1.97 0.71 -4.15
N SER A 97 -0.99 0.38 -3.30
CA SER A 97 -0.28 -0.90 -3.35
C SER A 97 -1.24 -2.10 -3.24
N MET A 98 -2.34 -1.96 -2.49
CA MET A 98 -3.37 -3.01 -2.36
C MET A 98 -4.13 -3.28 -3.68
N ASN A 99 -4.22 -2.29 -4.59
CA ASN A 99 -4.91 -2.47 -5.87
C ASN A 99 -4.15 -3.42 -6.83
N TYR A 100 -2.86 -3.66 -6.61
CA TYR A 100 -2.09 -4.64 -7.38
C TYR A 100 -2.48 -6.09 -7.09
N LEU A 101 -3.20 -6.35 -6.00
CA LEU A 101 -3.77 -7.65 -5.71
C LEU A 101 -5.09 -7.80 -6.49
N THR A 102 -5.01 -8.34 -7.68
CA THR A 102 -6.15 -8.46 -8.60
C THR A 102 -7.03 -9.67 -8.33
N ASP A 103 -6.55 -10.63 -7.54
CA ASP A 103 -7.33 -11.78 -7.09
C ASP A 103 -7.89 -11.54 -5.68
N GLU A 104 -9.17 -11.84 -5.48
CA GLU A 104 -9.82 -11.68 -4.18
C GLU A 104 -9.26 -12.63 -3.11
N GLU A 105 -8.87 -13.84 -3.51
CA GLU A 105 -8.30 -14.83 -2.60
C GLU A 105 -6.93 -14.39 -2.08
N ASP A 106 -6.13 -13.72 -2.93
CA ASP A 106 -4.83 -13.19 -2.55
C ASP A 106 -4.97 -12.02 -1.56
N LEU A 107 -5.95 -11.13 -1.79
CA LEU A 107 -6.22 -10.02 -0.88
C LEU A 107 -6.77 -10.50 0.47
N GLU A 108 -7.66 -11.51 0.46
CA GLU A 108 -8.15 -12.15 1.69
C GLU A 108 -7.00 -12.83 2.47
N TYR A 109 -6.12 -13.51 1.76
CA TYR A 109 -4.94 -14.12 2.36
C TYR A 109 -4.02 -13.08 3.00
N LEU A 110 -3.72 -11.99 2.27
CA LEU A 110 -2.93 -10.88 2.81
C LEU A 110 -3.54 -10.31 4.09
N PHE A 111 -4.86 -10.06 4.11
CA PHE A 111 -5.52 -9.53 5.31
C PHE A 111 -5.40 -10.48 6.50
N ALA A 112 -5.50 -11.79 6.27
CA ALA A 112 -5.28 -12.78 7.31
C ALA A 112 -3.82 -12.81 7.79
N LEU A 113 -2.86 -12.66 6.88
CA LEU A 113 -1.43 -12.58 7.18
C LEU A 113 -1.11 -11.32 8.00
N VAL A 114 -1.65 -10.17 7.60
CA VAL A 114 -1.55 -8.91 8.36
C VAL A 114 -2.11 -9.10 9.76
N ASN A 115 -3.34 -9.65 9.87
CA ASN A 115 -3.92 -9.89 11.18
C ASN A 115 -3.04 -10.80 12.04
N ASN A 116 -2.39 -11.82 11.47
CA ASN A 116 -1.48 -12.71 12.21
C ASN A 116 -0.33 -11.93 12.87
N TYR A 117 0.22 -10.94 12.18
CA TYR A 117 1.37 -10.16 12.66
C TYR A 117 1.00 -8.91 13.47
N LEU A 118 -0.27 -8.51 13.54
CA LEU A 118 -0.69 -7.41 14.40
C LEU A 118 -0.64 -7.80 15.88
N ASP A 119 -0.21 -6.88 16.74
CA ASP A 119 -0.43 -6.96 18.17
C ASP A 119 -1.93 -7.01 18.52
N PRO A 120 -2.31 -7.51 19.71
CA PRO A 120 -3.68 -7.39 20.19
C PRO A 120 -4.17 -5.93 20.16
N GLY A 121 -5.20 -5.66 19.38
CA GLY A 121 -5.75 -4.32 19.15
C GLY A 121 -4.92 -3.44 18.22
N GLY A 122 -3.92 -3.98 17.54
CA GLY A 122 -3.11 -3.25 16.55
C GLY A 122 -3.91 -2.81 15.33
N LEU A 123 -3.43 -1.79 14.62
CA LEU A 123 -4.11 -1.21 13.49
C LEU A 123 -3.52 -1.66 12.13
N PHE A 124 -4.41 -1.83 11.17
CA PHE A 124 -4.07 -1.91 9.75
C PHE A 124 -4.65 -0.71 9.02
N ILE A 125 -3.80 0.13 8.43
CA ILE A 125 -4.19 1.34 7.69
C ILE A 125 -3.70 1.18 6.26
N PHE A 126 -4.61 1.22 5.30
CA PHE A 126 -4.26 1.13 3.88
C PHE A 126 -5.18 1.98 3.03
N ASP A 127 -4.70 2.36 1.84
CA ASP A 127 -5.50 3.05 0.86
C ASP A 127 -5.75 2.21 -0.38
N MET A 128 -6.82 2.54 -1.09
CA MET A 128 -7.15 1.95 -2.38
C MET A 128 -7.81 2.97 -3.30
N ASN A 129 -7.46 2.93 -4.57
CA ASN A 129 -8.23 3.56 -5.63
C ASN A 129 -9.58 2.87 -5.79
N THR A 130 -10.61 3.66 -6.07
CA THR A 130 -12.00 3.18 -6.14
C THR A 130 -12.39 2.78 -7.57
N ILE A 131 -13.52 2.06 -7.67
CA ILE A 131 -14.18 1.77 -8.95
C ILE A 131 -14.53 3.09 -9.66
N HIS A 132 -14.99 4.10 -8.91
CA HIS A 132 -15.31 5.43 -9.45
C HIS A 132 -14.09 6.06 -10.13
N LYS A 133 -12.93 6.05 -9.46
CA LYS A 133 -11.70 6.61 -10.04
C LYS A 133 -11.34 5.94 -11.36
N TYR A 134 -11.28 4.62 -11.37
CA TYR A 134 -10.86 3.90 -12.60
C TYR A 134 -11.89 3.99 -13.70
N ARG A 135 -13.18 3.85 -13.39
CA ARG A 135 -14.24 3.79 -14.38
C ARG A 135 -14.65 5.15 -14.92
N ASP A 136 -14.79 6.15 -14.02
CA ASP A 136 -15.48 7.40 -14.33
C ASP A 136 -14.52 8.61 -14.43
N VAL A 137 -13.42 8.60 -13.69
CA VAL A 137 -12.46 9.71 -13.66
C VAL A 137 -11.32 9.49 -14.66
N ILE A 138 -10.64 8.34 -14.59
CA ILE A 138 -9.56 8.03 -15.51
C ILE A 138 -10.13 7.41 -16.79
N GLY A 139 -10.90 6.32 -16.67
CA GLY A 139 -11.50 5.62 -17.81
C GLY A 139 -10.49 5.21 -18.88
N ASP A 140 -10.92 5.22 -20.13
CA ASP A 140 -10.08 4.92 -21.30
C ASP A 140 -9.45 6.23 -21.80
N THR A 141 -8.36 6.67 -21.18
CA THR A 141 -7.71 7.95 -21.48
C THR A 141 -6.22 7.81 -21.76
N THR A 142 -5.68 8.76 -22.51
CA THR A 142 -4.23 8.92 -22.67
C THR A 142 -3.83 10.24 -22.03
N ILE A 143 -2.86 10.19 -21.13
CA ILE A 143 -2.26 11.35 -20.46
C ILE A 143 -0.81 11.43 -20.92
N ALA A 144 -0.38 12.61 -21.36
CA ALA A 144 1.01 12.84 -21.74
C ALA A 144 1.50 14.15 -21.12
N GLU A 145 2.71 14.11 -20.58
CA GLU A 145 3.38 15.30 -20.06
C GLU A 145 4.82 15.36 -20.59
N ASP A 146 5.26 16.58 -20.85
CA ASP A 146 6.63 16.88 -21.25
C ASP A 146 7.24 17.80 -20.19
N ARG A 147 8.34 17.34 -19.54
CA ARG A 147 9.02 18.03 -18.45
C ARG A 147 10.52 18.11 -18.73
N GLU A 148 11.22 18.97 -18.00
CA GLU A 148 12.69 19.13 -18.16
C GLU A 148 13.46 17.85 -17.76
N ASP A 149 12.94 17.07 -16.81
CA ASP A 149 13.54 15.85 -16.29
C ASP A 149 13.08 14.58 -17.02
N GLY A 150 12.15 14.69 -17.97
CA GLY A 150 11.65 13.60 -18.81
C GLY A 150 10.21 13.77 -19.22
N SER A 151 9.81 13.02 -20.22
CA SER A 151 8.42 13.01 -20.70
C SER A 151 7.80 11.65 -20.48
N PHE A 152 6.47 11.59 -20.35
CA PHE A 152 5.77 10.34 -20.30
C PHE A 152 4.49 10.33 -21.14
N ILE A 153 4.10 9.13 -21.54
CA ILE A 153 2.80 8.81 -22.11
C ILE A 153 2.21 7.70 -21.25
N TRP A 154 1.02 7.96 -20.70
CA TRP A 154 0.24 7.00 -19.92
C TRP A 154 -1.02 6.68 -20.71
N GLU A 155 -1.17 5.46 -21.17
CA GLU A 155 -2.37 4.95 -21.82
C GLU A 155 -3.14 4.09 -20.83
N ASN A 156 -4.37 4.50 -20.48
CA ASN A 156 -5.19 3.81 -19.48
C ASN A 156 -6.39 3.16 -20.16
N SER A 157 -6.72 1.96 -19.73
CA SER A 157 -7.92 1.24 -20.11
C SER A 157 -8.60 0.59 -18.92
N TYR A 158 -9.94 0.60 -18.90
CA TYR A 158 -10.72 0.04 -17.79
C TYR A 158 -11.66 -1.08 -18.24
N ASP A 159 -11.38 -2.31 -17.81
CA ASP A 159 -12.28 -3.46 -17.99
C ASP A 159 -13.41 -3.43 -16.96
N ARG A 160 -14.62 -3.05 -17.45
CA ARG A 160 -15.82 -2.93 -16.61
C ARG A 160 -16.36 -4.27 -16.10
N GLU A 161 -16.09 -5.37 -16.79
CA GLU A 161 -16.58 -6.70 -16.40
C GLU A 161 -15.80 -7.25 -15.22
N ASN A 162 -14.48 -7.07 -15.21
CA ASN A 162 -13.59 -7.60 -14.20
C ASN A 162 -13.15 -6.56 -13.16
N ALA A 163 -13.57 -5.28 -13.33
CA ALA A 163 -13.12 -4.13 -12.53
C ALA A 163 -11.59 -3.94 -12.52
N LEU A 164 -10.95 -4.29 -13.64
CA LEU A 164 -9.50 -4.16 -13.82
C LEU A 164 -9.16 -2.83 -14.51
N ASN A 165 -8.17 -2.15 -14.01
CA ASN A 165 -7.55 -1.00 -14.63
C ASN A 165 -6.15 -1.38 -15.10
N VAL A 166 -5.91 -1.23 -16.40
CA VAL A 166 -4.61 -1.48 -17.02
C VAL A 166 -4.07 -0.14 -17.51
N TYR A 167 -2.84 0.17 -17.16
CA TYR A 167 -2.16 1.29 -17.77
C TYR A 167 -0.76 0.92 -18.25
N GLU A 168 -0.47 1.39 -19.46
CA GLU A 168 0.84 1.30 -20.06
C GLU A 168 1.53 2.66 -19.91
N LEU A 169 2.69 2.67 -19.30
CA LEU A 169 3.48 3.88 -19.05
C LEU A 169 4.75 3.83 -19.90
N ALA A 170 4.86 4.74 -20.87
CA ALA A 170 6.09 4.97 -21.61
C ALA A 170 6.81 6.20 -21.04
N LEU A 171 8.00 6.01 -20.48
CA LEU A 171 8.88 7.05 -19.97
C LEU A 171 9.97 7.36 -20.99
N PHE A 172 10.29 8.62 -21.16
CA PHE A 172 11.38 9.10 -22.03
C PHE A 172 12.33 9.94 -21.16
N LEU A 173 13.45 9.35 -20.76
CA LEU A 173 14.43 9.97 -19.89
C LEU A 173 15.55 10.61 -20.71
N PRO A 174 15.88 11.90 -20.51
CA PRO A 174 16.94 12.57 -21.24
C PRO A 174 18.31 11.99 -20.87
N ARG A 175 19.17 11.81 -21.88
CA ARG A 175 20.55 11.35 -21.72
C ARG A 175 21.51 12.50 -21.96
N GLU A 176 22.73 12.39 -21.45
CA GLU A 176 23.80 13.39 -21.63
C GLU A 176 24.20 13.59 -23.12
N ASP A 177 23.97 12.58 -23.96
CA ASP A 177 24.27 12.64 -25.41
C ASP A 177 23.18 13.33 -26.24
N GLY A 178 22.11 13.85 -25.57
CA GLY A 178 20.98 14.52 -26.20
C GLY A 178 19.94 13.57 -26.81
N LEU A 179 20.07 12.27 -26.57
CA LEU A 179 19.07 11.27 -26.90
C LEU A 179 18.15 11.02 -25.71
N TYR A 180 17.09 10.24 -25.91
CA TYR A 180 16.20 9.77 -24.86
C TYR A 180 16.31 8.25 -24.71
N GLU A 181 16.31 7.79 -23.48
CA GLU A 181 16.08 6.39 -23.14
C GLU A 181 14.59 6.18 -22.94
N LYS A 182 14.03 5.19 -23.62
CA LYS A 182 12.61 4.80 -23.45
C LYS A 182 12.54 3.62 -22.49
N CYS A 183 11.77 3.77 -21.42
CA CYS A 183 11.35 2.68 -20.53
C CYS A 183 9.86 2.47 -20.66
N GLU A 184 9.40 1.23 -20.60
CA GLU A 184 7.98 0.87 -20.67
C GLU A 184 7.62 0.03 -19.46
N GLU A 185 6.49 0.35 -18.84
CA GLU A 185 5.93 -0.37 -17.71
C GLU A 185 4.45 -0.64 -17.96
N GLU A 186 3.98 -1.82 -17.61
CA GLU A 186 2.57 -2.18 -17.61
C GLU A 186 2.13 -2.44 -16.18
N HIS A 187 1.00 -1.85 -15.78
CA HIS A 187 0.44 -2.00 -14.47
C HIS A 187 -1.01 -2.46 -14.56
N VAL A 188 -1.33 -3.53 -13.84
CA VAL A 188 -2.68 -4.05 -13.73
C VAL A 188 -3.13 -3.90 -12.29
N GLN A 189 -4.23 -3.19 -12.09
CA GLN A 189 -4.80 -2.93 -10.76
C GLN A 189 -6.28 -3.28 -10.74
N LYS A 190 -6.79 -3.70 -9.59
CA LYS A 190 -8.22 -3.99 -9.39
C LYS A 190 -8.82 -3.08 -8.34
N ALA A 191 -10.02 -2.58 -8.63
CA ALA A 191 -10.83 -1.87 -7.65
C ALA A 191 -11.84 -2.82 -7.01
N TYR A 192 -12.05 -2.65 -5.70
CA TYR A 192 -12.99 -3.41 -4.92
C TYR A 192 -14.06 -2.48 -4.32
N SER A 193 -15.28 -3.00 -4.10
CA SER A 193 -16.29 -2.24 -3.38
C SER A 193 -15.97 -2.15 -1.90
N ILE A 194 -16.50 -1.11 -1.23
CA ILE A 194 -16.35 -0.95 0.23
C ILE A 194 -16.87 -2.19 0.98
N GLU A 195 -18.00 -2.74 0.52
CA GLU A 195 -18.61 -3.93 1.13
C GLU A 195 -17.72 -5.17 0.99
N ALA A 196 -17.07 -5.36 -0.16
CA ALA A 196 -16.14 -6.47 -0.38
C ALA A 196 -14.94 -6.36 0.57
N ILE A 197 -14.30 -5.19 0.63
CA ILE A 197 -13.17 -4.94 1.54
C ILE A 197 -13.58 -5.15 3.00
N LYS A 198 -14.76 -4.65 3.40
CA LYS A 198 -15.30 -4.85 4.76
C LYS A 198 -15.50 -6.33 5.07
N ALA A 199 -16.03 -7.09 4.13
CA ALA A 199 -16.26 -8.53 4.32
C ALA A 199 -14.92 -9.28 4.50
N MET A 200 -13.89 -8.94 3.72
CA MET A 200 -12.55 -9.51 3.82
C MET A 200 -11.87 -9.17 5.15
N ILE A 201 -11.97 -7.91 5.61
CA ILE A 201 -11.46 -7.46 6.92
C ILE A 201 -12.08 -8.30 8.05
N VAL A 202 -13.41 -8.46 8.05
CA VAL A 202 -14.11 -9.25 9.06
C VAL A 202 -13.74 -10.73 8.99
N LYS A 203 -13.64 -11.29 7.78
CA LYS A 203 -13.23 -12.69 7.55
C LYS A 203 -11.81 -12.94 8.07
N ALA A 204 -10.93 -11.96 7.94
CA ALA A 204 -9.56 -12.01 8.47
C ALA A 204 -9.47 -11.89 10.01
N GLY A 205 -10.59 -11.66 10.71
CA GLY A 205 -10.62 -11.51 12.17
C GLY A 205 -10.30 -10.10 12.65
N MET A 206 -10.45 -9.11 11.79
CA MET A 206 -10.32 -7.70 12.12
C MET A 206 -11.68 -7.00 12.16
N GLU A 207 -11.72 -5.83 12.78
CA GLU A 207 -12.87 -4.92 12.80
C GLU A 207 -12.57 -3.70 11.90
N LEU A 208 -13.51 -3.35 11.00
CA LEU A 208 -13.42 -2.10 10.25
C LEU A 208 -13.78 -0.92 11.17
N VAL A 209 -12.79 -0.07 11.46
CA VAL A 209 -12.93 1.10 12.33
C VAL A 209 -13.42 2.32 11.56
N ALA A 210 -12.84 2.58 10.38
CA ALA A 210 -13.19 3.73 9.55
C ALA A 210 -12.96 3.46 8.07
N VAL A 211 -13.76 4.14 7.24
CA VAL A 211 -13.52 4.35 5.81
C VAL A 211 -13.55 5.87 5.58
N CYS A 212 -12.46 6.42 5.11
CA CYS A 212 -12.31 7.87 4.94
C CYS A 212 -12.01 8.21 3.48
N ASP A 213 -12.42 9.40 3.05
CA ASP A 213 -11.86 10.03 1.85
C ASP A 213 -10.34 10.17 2.05
N ALA A 214 -9.55 9.70 1.08
CA ALA A 214 -8.15 9.38 1.30
C ALA A 214 -7.35 10.50 1.97
N TYR A 215 -6.64 10.10 3.01
CA TYR A 215 -5.78 10.93 3.84
C TYR A 215 -6.50 12.12 4.48
N THR A 216 -7.80 11.99 4.70
CA THR A 216 -8.63 12.89 5.50
C THR A 216 -9.38 12.13 6.59
N HIS A 217 -9.94 12.84 7.56
CA HIS A 217 -10.83 12.24 8.56
C HIS A 217 -12.32 12.37 8.15
N ASN A 218 -12.60 12.78 6.91
CA ASN A 218 -13.96 12.83 6.39
C ASN A 218 -14.44 11.43 6.03
N PRO A 219 -15.72 11.10 6.29
CA PRO A 219 -16.26 9.82 5.83
C PRO A 219 -16.10 9.65 4.32
N GLY A 220 -15.57 8.51 3.90
CA GLY A 220 -15.44 8.14 2.51
C GLY A 220 -16.65 7.36 2.01
N ASP A 221 -16.95 7.50 0.73
CA ASP A 221 -17.99 6.75 0.02
C ASP A 221 -17.51 6.33 -1.38
N GLU A 222 -18.38 5.67 -2.14
CA GLU A 222 -18.07 5.14 -3.47
C GLU A 222 -17.81 6.23 -4.54
N ASN A 223 -18.05 7.52 -4.23
CA ASN A 223 -17.79 8.64 -5.13
C ASN A 223 -16.42 9.29 -4.88
N CYS A 224 -15.71 8.90 -3.82
CA CYS A 224 -14.33 9.29 -3.62
C CYS A 224 -13.43 8.62 -4.67
N GLU A 225 -12.38 9.30 -5.10
CA GLU A 225 -11.41 8.72 -6.04
C GLU A 225 -10.51 7.68 -5.36
N ARG A 226 -10.22 7.89 -4.09
CA ARG A 226 -9.37 7.03 -3.26
C ARG A 226 -9.95 6.97 -1.85
N LEU A 227 -9.87 5.81 -1.23
CA LEU A 227 -10.33 5.61 0.13
C LEU A 227 -9.19 5.12 1.01
N THR A 228 -9.16 5.60 2.26
CA THR A 228 -8.33 5.02 3.31
C THR A 228 -9.20 4.16 4.22
N PHE A 229 -8.76 2.94 4.45
CA PHE A 229 -9.38 1.99 5.36
C PHE A 229 -8.55 1.88 6.64
N VAL A 230 -9.22 1.92 7.77
CA VAL A 230 -8.63 1.67 9.09
C VAL A 230 -9.30 0.44 9.67
N ALA A 231 -8.55 -0.63 9.84
CA ALA A 231 -9.01 -1.86 10.48
C ALA A 231 -8.22 -2.10 11.76
N ARG A 232 -8.85 -2.80 12.72
CA ARG A 232 -8.25 -3.15 14.00
C ARG A 232 -8.28 -4.64 14.20
N GLU A 233 -7.18 -5.19 14.69
CA GLU A 233 -7.15 -6.57 15.20
C GLU A 233 -8.18 -6.74 16.31
N HIS A 234 -8.97 -7.81 16.24
CA HIS A 234 -10.02 -8.10 17.20
C HIS A 234 -10.01 -9.57 17.60
N GLY A 235 -9.93 -9.82 18.91
CA GLY A 235 -10.07 -11.15 19.48
C GLY A 235 -8.79 -11.77 20.03
N LYS A 236 -7.61 -11.24 19.76
CA LYS A 236 -6.37 -11.66 20.41
C LYS A 236 -6.34 -11.17 21.85
N SER A 237 -5.73 -11.95 22.74
CA SER A 237 -5.47 -11.53 24.11
C SER A 237 -3.98 -11.51 24.39
N ALA A 238 -3.53 -10.54 25.18
CA ALA A 238 -2.12 -10.42 25.60
C ALA A 238 -1.58 -11.66 26.36
N GLN A 239 -2.45 -12.56 26.80
CA GLN A 239 -2.08 -13.78 27.54
C GLN A 239 -1.96 -15.03 26.69
N ASN A 240 -2.57 -15.05 25.52
CA ASN A 240 -2.49 -16.14 24.56
C ASN A 240 -1.72 -15.61 23.35
N GLY A 241 -0.42 -15.86 23.29
CA GLY A 241 0.33 -15.68 22.06
C GLY A 241 -0.45 -16.38 20.93
N TYR A 242 -1.17 -15.58 20.13
CA TYR A 242 -2.02 -16.14 19.10
C TYR A 242 -1.14 -16.68 17.99
N HIS A 243 -1.13 -17.98 17.86
CA HIS A 243 -0.74 -18.66 16.65
C HIS A 243 -2.02 -19.08 15.92
N GLY A 244 -2.76 -18.09 15.39
CA GLY A 244 -3.78 -18.36 14.42
C GLY A 244 -3.14 -19.13 13.27
N ARG A 245 -3.81 -20.17 12.78
CA ARG A 245 -3.35 -20.78 11.53
C ARG A 245 -3.50 -19.69 10.45
N ILE A 246 -2.37 -19.22 9.93
CA ILE A 246 -2.35 -18.50 8.66
C ILE A 246 -3.06 -19.45 7.67
N PRO A 247 -4.07 -18.99 6.95
CA PRO A 247 -4.67 -19.81 5.89
C PRO A 247 -3.56 -20.31 4.97
N GLU A 248 -3.70 -21.50 4.42
CA GLU A 248 -2.77 -21.94 3.38
C GLU A 248 -2.89 -20.96 2.21
N LYS A 249 -1.73 -20.51 1.70
CA LYS A 249 -1.68 -19.61 0.54
C LYS A 249 -2.42 -20.28 -0.62
N PRO A 250 -3.31 -19.57 -1.33
CA PRO A 250 -3.96 -20.08 -2.52
C PRO A 250 -2.90 -20.62 -3.50
N GLU A 251 -3.16 -21.77 -4.13
CA GLU A 251 -2.30 -22.22 -5.23
C GLU A 251 -2.48 -21.22 -6.39
N THR A 252 -1.54 -20.29 -6.51
CA THR A 252 -1.54 -19.35 -7.63
C THR A 252 -1.47 -20.15 -8.92
N HIS A 253 -2.47 -20.04 -9.76
CA HIS A 253 -2.37 -20.45 -11.14
C HIS A 253 -1.33 -19.55 -11.80
N ARG A 254 -0.06 -19.97 -11.74
CA ARG A 254 0.96 -19.42 -12.64
C ARG A 254 0.50 -19.79 -14.04
N ALA A 255 -0.02 -18.80 -14.76
CA ALA A 255 -0.14 -18.92 -16.20
C ALA A 255 1.29 -19.10 -16.74
N ASP A 256 1.53 -20.25 -17.36
CA ASP A 256 2.76 -20.56 -18.11
C ASP A 256 2.92 -19.62 -19.32
#